data_cebb4995c6db9f9edf7abfa047954f1d
#
_entry.id   cebb4995c6db9f9edf7abfa047954f1d
#
_cell.length_a   1.000
_cell.length_b   1.000
_cell.length_c   1.000
_cell.angle_alpha   90.00
_cell.angle_beta   90.00
_cell.angle_gamma   90.00
#
_symmetry.space_group_name_H-M   'P 1'
#
loop_
_entity.id
_entity.type
_entity.pdbx_description
1 polymer ?
#
loop_
_entity_poly.entity_id
_entity_poly.type
_entity_poly.pdbx_seq_one_letter_code
_entity_poly.pdbx_strand_id
1 'polypeptide(L)'
;MSFKTFFAKKIMISYFVSTTCICVAMALIGLIFEPDTRFGYEAFLSPLIFGVVAVFPSLVHYSKEELSLKQTAVRNMIHFILLELVILSMLYFGGILTDSIMTISLGVSIFIIDIAVNLVLWINDKKTAKVFNDALKELQNNYIDNEAK
;
A
#
# COMPACT_ATOMS: atom_id res chain seq x y z
N MET A 1 -8.74 -16.65 -3.33
CA MET A 1 -7.34 -16.65 -2.81
C MET A 1 -7.38 -16.97 -1.31
N SER A 2 -6.45 -17.80 -0.79
CA SER A 2 -6.42 -18.09 0.65
C SER A 2 -5.99 -16.85 1.44
N PHE A 3 -6.51 -16.68 2.67
CA PHE A 3 -6.14 -15.54 3.51
C PHE A 3 -4.63 -15.47 3.78
N LYS A 4 -3.97 -16.61 3.99
CA LYS A 4 -2.51 -16.67 4.19
C LYS A 4 -1.73 -16.14 3.00
N THR A 5 -2.15 -16.48 1.78
CA THR A 5 -1.52 -16.02 0.54
C THR A 5 -1.78 -14.53 0.30
N PHE A 6 -2.98 -14.05 0.61
CA PHE A 6 -3.32 -12.63 0.57
C PHE A 6 -2.44 -11.83 1.54
N PHE A 7 -2.34 -12.30 2.78
CA PHE A 7 -1.52 -11.66 3.80
C PHE A 7 -0.05 -11.56 3.37
N ALA A 8 0.56 -12.68 2.97
CA ALA A 8 1.97 -12.71 2.60
C ALA A 8 2.28 -11.91 1.33
N LYS A 9 1.41 -11.96 0.30
CA LYS A 9 1.69 -11.34 -1.00
C LYS A 9 1.22 -9.89 -1.13
N LYS A 10 0.12 -9.51 -0.47
CA LYS A 10 -0.43 -8.15 -0.57
C LYS A 10 -0.16 -7.31 0.68
N ILE A 11 -0.50 -7.83 1.84
CA ILE A 11 -0.38 -7.07 3.09
C ILE A 11 1.09 -6.77 3.42
N MET A 12 1.98 -7.76 3.33
CA MET A 12 3.40 -7.53 3.62
C MET A 12 4.06 -6.59 2.61
N ILE A 13 3.78 -6.75 1.32
CA ILE A 13 4.32 -5.84 0.30
C ILE A 13 3.80 -4.42 0.55
N SER A 14 2.50 -4.26 0.79
CA SER A 14 1.90 -2.97 1.10
C SER A 14 2.56 -2.33 2.33
N TYR A 15 2.78 -3.11 3.39
CA TYR A 15 3.46 -2.64 4.60
C TYR A 15 4.86 -2.09 4.30
N PHE A 16 5.71 -2.85 3.62
CA PHE A 16 7.07 -2.41 3.32
C PHE A 16 7.10 -1.18 2.41
N VAL A 17 6.26 -1.15 1.38
CA VAL A 17 6.18 0.01 0.48
C VAL A 17 5.67 1.23 1.22
N SER A 18 4.60 1.11 2.01
CA SER A 18 4.07 2.21 2.82
C SER A 18 5.11 2.74 3.80
N THR A 19 5.77 1.86 4.56
CA THR A 19 6.80 2.26 5.52
C THR A 19 7.94 3.00 4.83
N THR A 20 8.42 2.52 3.69
CA THR A 20 9.47 3.19 2.91
C THR A 20 9.03 4.57 2.43
N CYS A 21 7.81 4.68 1.88
CA CYS A 21 7.26 5.96 1.43
C CYS A 21 7.07 6.94 2.60
N ILE A 22 6.62 6.46 3.76
CA ILE A 22 6.48 7.28 4.97
C ILE A 22 7.85 7.79 5.44
N CYS A 23 8.89 6.94 5.45
CA CYS A 23 10.25 7.36 5.78
C CYS A 23 10.72 8.49 4.86
N VAL A 24 10.50 8.36 3.54
CA VAL A 24 10.89 9.37 2.55
C VAL A 24 10.08 10.66 2.77
N ALA A 25 8.77 10.56 2.96
CA ALA A 25 7.92 11.72 3.23
C ALA A 25 8.33 12.45 4.51
N MET A 26 8.59 11.74 5.61
CA MET A 26 9.05 12.32 6.86
C MET A 26 10.40 13.03 6.69
N ALA A 27 11.35 12.44 5.95
CA ALA A 27 12.63 13.04 5.67
C ALA A 27 12.48 14.34 4.87
N LEU A 28 11.66 14.34 3.82
CA LEU A 28 11.41 15.54 3.00
C LEU A 28 10.69 16.63 3.77
N ILE A 29 9.63 16.28 4.52
CA ILE A 29 8.87 17.24 5.33
C ILE A 29 9.76 17.82 6.43
N GLY A 30 10.53 16.98 7.12
CA GLY A 30 11.47 17.46 8.15
C GLY A 30 12.51 18.43 7.60
N LEU A 31 13.10 18.12 6.44
CA LEU A 31 14.07 19.00 5.79
C LEU A 31 13.50 20.35 5.36
N ILE A 32 12.21 20.39 4.98
CA ILE A 32 11.56 21.61 4.47
C ILE A 32 11.02 22.48 5.61
N PHE A 33 10.37 21.88 6.61
CA PHE A 33 9.64 22.63 7.64
C PHE A 33 10.41 22.76 8.95
N GLU A 34 11.30 21.81 9.25
CA GLU A 34 11.99 21.72 10.54
C GLU A 34 13.47 21.34 10.38
N PRO A 35 14.26 22.11 9.58
CA PRO A 35 15.65 21.75 9.24
C PRO A 35 16.59 21.70 10.44
N ASP A 36 16.30 22.43 11.51
CA ASP A 36 17.13 22.52 12.72
C ASP A 36 16.71 21.52 13.80
N THR A 37 15.59 20.82 13.63
CA THR A 37 15.07 19.86 14.61
C THR A 37 15.86 18.56 14.57
N ARG A 38 16.43 18.17 15.71
CA ARG A 38 17.08 16.88 15.87
C ARG A 38 16.06 15.86 16.36
N PHE A 39 15.80 14.85 15.54
CA PHE A 39 14.93 13.74 15.90
C PHE A 39 15.65 12.77 16.84
N GLY A 40 14.96 12.31 17.88
CA GLY A 40 15.42 11.20 18.72
C GLY A 40 15.26 9.85 18.02
N TYR A 41 15.76 8.80 18.64
CA TYR A 41 15.64 7.43 18.10
C TYR A 41 14.19 6.98 17.94
N GLU A 42 13.27 7.48 18.75
CA GLU A 42 11.85 7.23 18.68
C GLU A 42 11.22 7.63 17.34
N ALA A 43 11.77 8.64 16.67
CA ALA A 43 11.31 9.07 15.36
C ALA A 43 11.48 7.98 14.29
N PHE A 44 12.49 7.10 14.42
CA PHE A 44 12.70 5.99 13.50
C PHE A 44 11.68 4.88 13.66
N LEU A 45 10.99 4.80 14.82
CA LEU A 45 9.93 3.82 15.05
C LEU A 45 8.59 4.28 14.47
N SER A 46 8.38 5.59 14.33
CA SER A 46 7.10 6.14 13.87
C SER A 46 6.71 5.65 12.47
N PRO A 47 7.58 5.58 11.43
CA PRO A 47 7.21 5.03 10.13
C PRO A 47 6.78 3.56 10.19
N LEU A 48 7.36 2.77 11.10
CA LEU A 48 6.97 1.37 11.29
C LEU A 48 5.56 1.27 11.87
N ILE A 49 5.24 2.10 12.87
CA ILE A 49 3.91 2.14 13.49
C ILE A 49 2.87 2.65 12.47
N PHE A 50 3.15 3.75 11.79
CA PHE A 50 2.26 4.28 10.75
C PHE A 50 2.10 3.30 9.59
N GLY A 51 3.14 2.57 9.21
CA GLY A 51 3.07 1.50 8.21
C GLY A 51 2.10 0.39 8.61
N VAL A 52 2.13 -0.06 9.87
CA VAL A 52 1.15 -1.03 10.39
C VAL A 52 -0.26 -0.46 10.33
N VAL A 53 -0.45 0.78 10.81
CA VAL A 53 -1.77 1.45 10.80
C VAL A 53 -2.29 1.60 9.37
N ALA A 54 -1.45 2.00 8.41
CA ALA A 54 -1.81 2.16 7.01
C ALA A 54 -2.25 0.86 6.33
N VAL A 55 -1.81 -0.28 6.82
CA VAL A 55 -2.18 -1.60 6.26
C VAL A 55 -3.55 -2.08 6.73
N PHE A 56 -4.07 -1.62 7.88
CA PHE A 56 -5.39 -2.04 8.36
C PHE A 56 -6.50 -1.83 7.34
N PRO A 57 -6.65 -0.66 6.70
CA PRO A 57 -7.64 -0.45 5.66
C PRO A 57 -7.49 -1.39 4.46
N SER A 58 -6.28 -1.90 4.19
CA SER A 58 -6.03 -2.84 3.09
C SER A 58 -6.75 -4.18 3.24
N LEU A 59 -7.22 -4.52 4.45
CA LEU A 59 -8.06 -5.70 4.70
C LEU A 59 -9.40 -5.64 3.94
N VAL A 60 -9.88 -4.45 3.59
CA VAL A 60 -11.08 -4.26 2.75
C VAL A 60 -10.91 -4.89 1.36
N HIS A 61 -9.68 -5.04 0.89
CA HIS A 61 -9.39 -5.66 -0.41
C HIS A 61 -9.46 -7.19 -0.38
N TYR A 62 -9.57 -7.80 0.82
CA TYR A 62 -9.69 -9.25 0.89
C TYR A 62 -11.01 -9.72 0.26
N SER A 63 -10.90 -10.60 -0.74
CA SER A 63 -12.03 -11.31 -1.32
C SER A 63 -11.65 -12.75 -1.65
N LYS A 64 -12.60 -13.67 -1.46
CA LYS A 64 -12.45 -15.06 -1.89
C LYS A 64 -12.75 -15.21 -3.38
N GLU A 65 -13.58 -14.35 -3.93
CA GLU A 65 -14.04 -14.34 -5.32
C GLU A 65 -13.30 -13.28 -6.15
N GLU A 66 -13.29 -13.46 -7.45
CA GLU A 66 -12.77 -12.47 -8.38
C GLU A 66 -13.68 -11.23 -8.38
N LEU A 67 -13.07 -10.08 -8.24
CA LEU A 67 -13.78 -8.80 -8.18
C LEU A 67 -13.91 -8.20 -9.57
N SER A 68 -15.07 -7.63 -9.88
CA SER A 68 -15.24 -6.81 -11.07
C SER A 68 -14.43 -5.51 -10.95
N LEU A 69 -14.10 -4.87 -12.08
CA LEU A 69 -13.37 -3.59 -12.09
C LEU A 69 -14.08 -2.51 -11.25
N LYS A 70 -15.43 -2.46 -11.30
CA LYS A 70 -16.21 -1.51 -10.50
C LYS A 70 -16.08 -1.78 -9.00
N GLN A 71 -16.16 -3.06 -8.59
CA GLN A 71 -16.01 -3.45 -7.19
C GLN A 71 -14.60 -3.15 -6.67
N THR A 72 -13.59 -3.36 -7.49
CA THR A 72 -12.20 -3.03 -7.15
C THR A 72 -12.03 -1.52 -6.98
N ALA A 73 -12.57 -0.70 -7.87
CA ALA A 73 -12.52 0.75 -7.78
C ALA A 73 -13.22 1.28 -6.50
N VAL A 74 -14.41 0.77 -6.19
CA VAL A 74 -15.15 1.14 -4.97
C VAL A 74 -14.36 0.76 -3.71
N ARG A 75 -13.77 -0.44 -3.68
CA ARG A 75 -12.94 -0.87 -2.55
C ARG A 75 -11.68 -0.02 -2.38
N ASN A 76 -11.05 0.40 -3.47
CA ASN A 76 -9.93 1.32 -3.43
C ASN A 76 -10.33 2.68 -2.85
N MET A 77 -11.48 3.22 -3.24
CA MET A 77 -11.99 4.47 -2.67
C MET A 77 -12.28 4.34 -1.17
N ILE A 78 -12.93 3.26 -0.75
CA ILE A 78 -13.20 3.01 0.67
C ILE A 78 -11.89 2.86 1.45
N HIS A 79 -10.94 2.11 0.90
CA HIS A 79 -9.60 1.95 1.48
C HIS A 79 -8.94 3.31 1.70
N PHE A 80 -8.91 4.17 0.68
CA PHE A 80 -8.30 5.48 0.75
C PHE A 80 -8.95 6.36 1.83
N ILE A 81 -10.29 6.45 1.84
CA ILE A 81 -11.02 7.24 2.84
C ILE A 81 -10.74 6.74 4.26
N LEU A 82 -10.76 5.42 4.47
CA LEU A 82 -10.45 4.82 5.77
C LEU A 82 -9.01 5.10 6.21
N LEU A 83 -8.06 4.98 5.28
CA LEU A 83 -6.65 5.22 5.54
C LEU A 83 -6.42 6.67 5.97
N GLU A 84 -6.96 7.61 5.21
CA GLU A 84 -6.81 9.04 5.50
C GLU A 84 -7.46 9.40 6.84
N LEU A 85 -8.68 8.91 7.09
CA LEU A 85 -9.41 9.13 8.34
C LEU A 85 -8.62 8.59 9.55
N VAL A 86 -8.10 7.37 9.47
CA VAL A 86 -7.35 6.73 10.56
C VAL A 86 -6.06 7.50 10.86
N ILE A 87 -5.27 7.83 9.82
CA ILE A 87 -4.00 8.53 10.02
C ILE A 87 -4.22 9.96 10.53
N LEU A 88 -5.12 10.73 9.93
CA LEU A 88 -5.41 12.10 10.38
C LEU A 88 -6.00 12.12 11.80
N SER A 89 -6.86 11.18 12.15
CA SER A 89 -7.35 11.04 13.53
C SER A 89 -6.21 10.76 14.51
N MET A 90 -5.31 9.85 14.17
CA MET A 90 -4.16 9.52 15.01
C MET A 90 -3.23 10.73 15.22
N LEU A 91 -2.96 11.50 14.17
CA LEU A 91 -2.15 12.71 14.22
C LEU A 91 -2.85 13.83 15.01
N TYR A 92 -4.17 13.96 14.88
CA TYR A 92 -4.97 14.91 15.64
C TYR A 92 -4.92 14.60 17.15
N PHE A 93 -5.17 13.36 17.55
CA PHE A 93 -5.09 12.94 18.95
C PHE A 93 -3.67 12.99 19.51
N GLY A 94 -2.66 12.81 18.65
CA GLY A 94 -1.24 12.99 19.00
C GLY A 94 -0.82 14.45 19.17
N GLY A 95 -1.69 15.43 18.91
CA GLY A 95 -1.38 16.85 19.02
C GLY A 95 -0.39 17.36 17.96
N ILE A 96 -0.19 16.60 16.88
CA ILE A 96 0.75 16.95 15.81
C ILE A 96 0.11 17.95 14.82
N LEU A 97 -1.21 17.87 14.64
CA LEU A 97 -1.94 18.77 13.75
C LEU A 97 -2.22 20.11 14.47
N THR A 98 -1.26 21.03 14.39
CA THR A 98 -1.37 22.36 15.00
C THR A 98 -1.77 23.45 14.00
N ASP A 99 -1.52 23.24 12.70
CA ASP A 99 -1.78 24.21 11.65
C ASP A 99 -2.53 23.60 10.46
N SER A 100 -3.39 24.40 9.83
CA SER A 100 -4.19 23.98 8.67
C SER A 100 -3.33 23.66 7.45
N ILE A 101 -2.24 24.41 7.23
CA ILE A 101 -1.32 24.17 6.09
C ILE A 101 -0.61 22.84 6.28
N MET A 102 -0.18 22.54 7.49
CA MET A 102 0.45 21.26 7.83
C MET A 102 -0.52 20.10 7.64
N THR A 103 -1.76 20.24 8.06
CA THR A 103 -2.82 19.23 7.89
C THR A 103 -3.06 18.92 6.41
N ILE A 104 -3.17 19.95 5.56
CA ILE A 104 -3.35 19.78 4.12
C ILE A 104 -2.13 19.10 3.49
N SER A 105 -0.92 19.53 3.84
CA SER A 105 0.32 18.93 3.34
C SER A 105 0.43 17.44 3.69
N LEU A 106 0.03 17.07 4.91
CA LEU A 106 -0.02 15.67 5.33
C LEU A 106 -1.06 14.87 4.56
N GLY A 107 -2.28 15.40 4.38
CA GLY A 107 -3.32 14.74 3.58
C GLY A 107 -2.86 14.50 2.13
N VAL A 108 -2.27 15.50 1.49
CA VAL A 108 -1.69 15.35 0.14
C VAL A 108 -0.58 14.30 0.12
N SER A 109 0.28 14.26 1.15
CA SER A 109 1.34 13.25 1.24
C SER A 109 0.78 11.84 1.39
N ILE A 110 -0.25 11.65 2.21
CA ILE A 110 -0.95 10.37 2.37
C ILE A 110 -1.52 9.90 1.03
N PHE A 111 -2.17 10.81 0.29
CA PHE A 111 -2.73 10.52 -1.02
C PHE A 111 -1.65 10.06 -2.02
N ILE A 112 -0.51 10.75 -2.09
CA ILE A 112 0.62 10.39 -2.96
C ILE A 112 1.17 9.02 -2.58
N ILE A 113 1.31 8.74 -1.29
CA ILE A 113 1.80 7.44 -0.79
C ILE A 113 0.83 6.32 -1.18
N ASP A 114 -0.48 6.54 -1.01
CA ASP A 114 -1.50 5.54 -1.38
C ASP A 114 -1.44 5.21 -2.88
N ILE A 115 -1.32 6.22 -3.75
CA ILE A 115 -1.13 6.01 -5.19
C ILE A 115 0.14 5.20 -5.46
N ALA A 116 1.27 5.52 -4.82
CA ALA A 116 2.53 4.81 -5.01
C ALA A 116 2.42 3.34 -4.60
N VAL A 117 1.79 3.05 -3.45
CA VAL A 117 1.54 1.69 -2.97
C VAL A 117 0.67 0.91 -3.95
N ASN A 118 -0.45 1.50 -4.39
CA ASN A 118 -1.36 0.88 -5.34
C ASN A 118 -0.68 0.59 -6.69
N LEU A 119 0.18 1.51 -7.16
CA LEU A 119 0.95 1.32 -8.39
C LEU A 119 1.92 0.14 -8.27
N VAL A 120 2.66 0.04 -7.15
CA VAL A 120 3.58 -1.08 -6.90
C VAL A 120 2.83 -2.41 -6.84
N LEU A 121 1.70 -2.45 -6.14
CA LEU A 121 0.86 -3.66 -6.07
C LEU A 121 0.34 -4.05 -7.45
N TRP A 122 -0.13 -3.11 -8.25
CA TRP A 122 -0.61 -3.36 -9.62
C TRP A 122 0.51 -3.92 -10.52
N ILE A 123 1.71 -3.35 -10.47
CA ILE A 123 2.87 -3.86 -11.23
C ILE A 123 3.21 -5.29 -10.81
N ASN A 124 3.19 -5.56 -9.51
CA ASN A 124 3.47 -6.89 -8.97
C ASN A 124 2.41 -7.92 -9.39
N ASP A 125 1.13 -7.56 -9.33
CA ASP A 125 0.01 -8.41 -9.78
C ASP A 125 0.11 -8.70 -11.29
N LYS A 126 0.46 -7.69 -12.10
CA LYS A 126 0.65 -7.84 -13.55
C LYS A 126 1.82 -8.78 -13.89
N LYS A 127 2.94 -8.69 -13.18
CA LYS A 127 4.07 -9.61 -13.34
C LYS A 127 3.67 -11.04 -12.99
N THR A 128 2.96 -11.24 -11.89
CA THR A 128 2.47 -12.55 -11.46
C THR A 128 1.52 -13.15 -12.50
N ALA A 129 0.57 -12.37 -13.02
CA ALA A 129 -0.36 -12.82 -14.05
C ALA A 129 0.37 -13.24 -15.33
N LYS A 130 1.41 -12.51 -15.74
CA LYS A 130 2.22 -12.86 -16.90
C LYS A 130 2.91 -14.22 -16.71
N VAL A 131 3.56 -14.46 -15.58
CA VAL A 131 4.23 -15.72 -15.26
C VAL A 131 3.23 -16.90 -15.32
N PHE A 132 2.02 -16.74 -14.78
CA PHE A 132 0.97 -17.76 -14.86
C PHE A 132 0.53 -18.03 -16.30
N ASN A 133 0.33 -16.99 -17.10
CA ASN A 133 -0.07 -17.14 -18.50
C ASN A 133 1.01 -17.85 -19.35
N ASP A 134 2.27 -17.52 -19.10
CA ASP A 134 3.39 -18.15 -19.81
C ASP A 134 3.50 -19.66 -19.44
N ALA A 135 3.36 -19.99 -18.14
CA ALA A 135 3.33 -21.38 -17.68
C ALA A 135 2.13 -22.19 -18.27
N LEU A 136 0.95 -21.56 -18.37
CA LEU A 136 -0.21 -22.21 -18.99
C LEU A 136 0.00 -22.49 -20.48
N LYS A 137 0.61 -21.55 -21.21
CA LYS A 137 0.95 -21.75 -22.62
C LYS A 137 1.94 -22.91 -22.82
N GLU A 138 2.95 -22.99 -21.96
CA GLU A 138 3.93 -24.07 -22.00
C GLU A 138 3.26 -25.44 -21.76
N LEU A 139 2.36 -25.53 -20.79
CA LEU A 139 1.59 -26.73 -20.53
C LEU A 139 0.70 -27.11 -21.74
N GLN A 140 0.03 -26.14 -22.35
CA GLN A 140 -0.81 -26.39 -23.53
C GLN A 140 0.01 -26.91 -24.71
N ASN A 141 1.17 -26.33 -24.98
CA ASN A 141 2.06 -26.74 -26.05
C ASN A 141 2.56 -28.21 -25.83
N ASN A 142 2.96 -28.52 -24.59
CA ASN A 142 3.42 -29.86 -24.23
C ASN A 142 2.29 -30.93 -24.38
N TYR A 143 1.03 -30.56 -24.13
CA TYR A 143 -0.13 -31.43 -24.34
C TYR A 143 -0.35 -31.71 -25.83
N ILE A 144 -0.30 -30.65 -26.67
CA ILE A 144 -0.49 -30.79 -28.13
C ILE A 144 0.62 -31.67 -28.74
N ASP A 145 1.88 -31.48 -28.33
CA ASP A 145 3.01 -32.25 -28.82
C ASP A 145 2.95 -33.73 -28.41
N ASN A 146 2.30 -34.05 -27.28
CA ASN A 146 2.10 -35.43 -26.82
C ASN A 146 0.93 -36.12 -27.49
N GLU A 147 -0.10 -35.40 -27.94
CA GLU A 147 -1.22 -35.98 -28.71
C GLU A 147 -0.89 -36.20 -30.20
N ALA A 148 0.15 -35.48 -30.70
CA ALA A 148 0.60 -35.59 -32.09
C ALA A 148 1.59 -36.76 -32.35
N LYS A 149 1.99 -37.49 -31.31
CA LYS A 149 2.87 -38.66 -31.37
C LYS A 149 2.09 -39.96 -31.21
#